data_81e3eeb11c3aa465c1f79c74499146b5
#
_entry.id   81e3eeb11c3aa465c1f79c74499146b5
#
_cell.length_a   1.000
_cell.length_b   1.000
_cell.length_c   1.000
_cell.angle_alpha   90.00
_cell.angle_beta   90.00
_cell.angle_gamma   90.00
#
_symmetry.space_group_name_H-M   'P 1'
#
loop_
_entity.id
_entity.type
_entity.pdbx_description
1 polymer ?
#
loop_
_entity_poly.entity_id
_entity_poly.type
_entity_poly.pdbx_seq_one_letter_code
_entity_poly.pdbx_strand_id
1 'polypeptide(L)'
;MPERESKQDVRVGVFVCHCGSNIGGVIDCKALADYSKTLKNVVYAEDNLYTCSETGLASIKKAIKEHNLNRVVVASCTPRTHEPLFRECITEEGLNPYLFNFVNIRDQCTWVHMKYPKEAFEKAKDLIRMGTAKAVKLEPLDMIMIKINPAALVIGGGVAGMSSALSLSRQGFKTYLIEKEDKLGGRLNSLYKLFPYEIDSTEFVEKIISNVNSAQNLEVYTSTKVKNIEGFVGNYEIEVEQNDKKINLTAGAIVVAVGSSLLTPKNLFGYDGKVRITQYELETKLRNNEIEAKDIIMIQCVGSRNDERPYCSSVCCMTALKNALIIKDKIPYANVMILFRDLYTPGTEYEEYYRRAREKGILFIKYDLNRLPIVEEKQIKVYNEYIGEEMIFPYDLLVLSTPLIANNDNKELAQLLKVPLESNNFFLEAHVKLRPSDFATDGIFIGGSAKWPVDITEAITQGYAAASRASTILSHETIKVEGATSSLPEYNKNLCSGCEVCIKVCPYHAIKKTETDEIEIIEALCKGCGVCGATCTNQAIVIKHFTDPQILSEIFVFGGKEI
;
A
#
# COMPACT_ATOMS: atom_id res chain seq x y z
N MET A 1 20.23 6.92 47.05
CA MET A 1 19.73 8.15 46.43
C MET A 1 20.57 8.35 45.18
N PRO A 2 20.06 8.22 43.98
CA PRO A 2 20.81 8.61 42.78
C PRO A 2 20.82 10.13 42.73
N GLU A 3 21.98 10.68 42.42
CA GLU A 3 22.24 12.10 42.27
C GLU A 3 21.23 12.72 41.29
N ARG A 4 20.65 13.86 41.68
CA ARG A 4 19.83 14.70 40.80
C ARG A 4 20.72 15.18 39.66
N GLU A 5 20.59 14.57 38.48
CA GLU A 5 21.11 15.17 37.25
C GLU A 5 20.63 16.62 37.18
N SER A 6 21.56 17.53 36.98
CA SER A 6 21.30 18.96 36.82
C SER A 6 20.26 19.11 35.67
N LYS A 7 19.12 19.75 35.96
CA LYS A 7 18.12 20.08 34.95
C LYS A 7 18.83 20.92 33.88
N GLN A 8 19.18 20.27 32.76
CA GLN A 8 19.72 20.95 31.61
C GLN A 8 18.65 21.94 31.10
N ASP A 9 19.00 23.19 30.91
CA ASP A 9 18.08 24.21 30.40
C ASP A 9 17.50 23.74 29.05
N VAL A 10 16.18 23.68 28.96
CA VAL A 10 15.50 23.27 27.71
C VAL A 10 15.64 24.35 26.66
N ARG A 11 16.20 23.98 25.52
CA ARG A 11 16.52 24.88 24.39
C ARG A 11 15.85 24.34 23.12
N VAL A 12 14.75 24.98 22.73
CA VAL A 12 13.90 24.54 21.62
C VAL A 12 14.27 25.29 20.33
N GLY A 13 14.45 24.56 19.23
CA GLY A 13 14.48 25.10 17.87
C GLY A 13 13.17 24.85 17.17
N VAL A 14 12.59 25.87 16.52
CA VAL A 14 11.34 25.77 15.77
C VAL A 14 11.59 26.01 14.29
N PHE A 15 11.19 25.08 13.42
CA PHE A 15 11.39 25.15 11.97
C PHE A 15 10.04 25.14 11.26
N VAL A 16 9.70 26.24 10.59
CA VAL A 16 8.43 26.44 9.91
C VAL A 16 8.58 26.16 8.43
N CYS A 17 7.83 25.21 7.89
CA CYS A 17 7.89 24.82 6.47
C CYS A 17 6.85 25.56 5.66
N HIS A 18 7.25 26.12 4.48
CA HIS A 18 6.30 26.66 3.52
C HIS A 18 5.51 25.54 2.80
N CYS A 19 6.13 24.36 2.63
CA CYS A 19 5.58 23.27 1.80
C CYS A 19 5.14 23.78 0.41
N GLY A 20 5.97 24.66 -0.19
CA GLY A 20 5.64 25.41 -1.37
C GLY A 20 4.40 26.29 -1.15
N SER A 21 3.42 26.20 -2.05
CA SER A 21 2.16 26.94 -1.95
C SER A 21 1.14 26.35 -0.96
N ASN A 22 1.37 25.14 -0.44
CA ASN A 22 0.37 24.48 0.44
C ASN A 22 0.23 25.14 1.81
N ILE A 23 1.32 25.69 2.35
CA ILE A 23 1.34 26.43 3.60
C ILE A 23 1.64 27.90 3.28
N GLY A 24 2.79 28.18 2.63
CA GLY A 24 3.21 29.53 2.32
C GLY A 24 2.31 30.31 1.33
N GLY A 25 1.44 29.63 0.60
CA GLY A 25 0.41 30.26 -0.21
C GLY A 25 -0.83 30.71 0.58
N VAL A 26 -0.96 30.31 1.86
CA VAL A 26 -2.11 30.63 2.72
C VAL A 26 -1.71 31.53 3.90
N ILE A 27 -0.56 31.26 4.52
CA ILE A 27 -0.09 32.00 5.70
C ILE A 27 1.35 32.49 5.52
N ASP A 28 1.72 33.57 6.21
CA ASP A 28 3.08 34.10 6.27
C ASP A 28 3.94 33.25 7.21
N CYS A 29 4.74 32.32 6.61
CA CYS A 29 5.62 31.43 7.37
C CYS A 29 6.76 32.16 8.07
N LYS A 30 7.25 33.28 7.51
CA LYS A 30 8.29 34.10 8.15
C LYS A 30 7.76 34.77 9.42
N ALA A 31 6.60 35.41 9.34
CA ALA A 31 5.94 35.99 10.51
C ALA A 31 5.63 34.93 11.58
N LEU A 32 5.32 33.70 11.17
CA LEU A 32 5.08 32.60 12.07
C LEU A 32 6.38 32.12 12.77
N ALA A 33 7.51 32.08 12.05
CA ALA A 33 8.81 31.81 12.64
C ALA A 33 9.25 32.92 13.61
N ASP A 34 9.01 34.18 13.26
CA ASP A 34 9.31 35.32 14.14
C ASP A 34 8.44 35.30 15.40
N TYR A 35 7.15 34.95 15.28
CA TYR A 35 6.29 34.67 16.44
C TYR A 35 6.86 33.55 17.31
N SER A 36 7.34 32.46 16.71
CA SER A 36 7.88 31.32 17.44
C SER A 36 9.07 31.68 18.33
N LYS A 37 9.89 32.68 17.95
CA LYS A 37 11.00 33.20 18.77
C LYS A 37 10.53 33.85 20.07
N THR A 38 9.28 34.28 20.14
CA THR A 38 8.71 34.89 21.37
C THR A 38 8.26 33.88 22.42
N LEU A 39 8.20 32.58 22.03
CA LEU A 39 7.74 31.54 22.93
C LEU A 39 8.81 31.13 23.95
N LYS A 40 8.36 30.79 25.14
CA LYS A 40 9.23 30.35 26.24
C LYS A 40 10.07 29.13 25.81
N ASN A 41 11.35 29.12 26.16
CA ASN A 41 12.33 28.08 25.81
C ASN A 41 12.71 28.00 24.33
N VAL A 42 12.10 28.76 23.42
CA VAL A 42 12.54 28.84 22.05
C VAL A 42 13.76 29.77 21.95
N VAL A 43 14.90 29.20 21.55
CA VAL A 43 16.16 29.94 21.39
C VAL A 43 16.52 30.19 19.94
N TYR A 44 15.85 29.48 19.02
CA TYR A 44 16.01 29.63 17.58
C TYR A 44 14.72 29.30 16.84
N ALA A 45 14.38 30.09 15.83
CA ALA A 45 13.32 29.73 14.88
C ALA A 45 13.62 30.32 13.50
N GLU A 46 13.31 29.56 12.47
CA GLU A 46 13.41 29.96 11.07
C GLU A 46 12.29 29.36 10.22
N ASP A 47 12.11 29.91 9.02
CA ASP A 47 11.23 29.38 7.99
C ASP A 47 12.04 28.81 6.83
N ASN A 48 11.55 27.72 6.24
CA ASN A 48 12.19 27.00 5.14
C ASN A 48 11.18 26.73 4.03
N LEU A 49 11.58 26.90 2.76
CA LEU A 49 10.70 26.59 1.64
C LEU A 49 10.25 25.12 1.64
N TYR A 50 11.19 24.23 1.92
CA TYR A 50 10.96 22.80 2.14
C TYR A 50 11.89 22.30 3.26
N THR A 51 11.40 22.25 4.47
CA THR A 51 12.19 21.78 5.63
C THR A 51 12.66 20.31 5.47
N CYS A 52 11.92 19.50 4.73
CA CYS A 52 12.28 18.11 4.41
C CYS A 52 13.30 17.96 3.25
N SER A 53 13.75 19.05 2.64
CA SER A 53 14.82 19.02 1.64
C SER A 53 16.19 18.89 2.29
N GLU A 54 17.20 18.51 1.50
CA GLU A 54 18.58 18.43 1.96
C GLU A 54 19.07 19.75 2.61
N THR A 55 18.73 20.88 2.01
CA THR A 55 19.05 22.21 2.56
C THR A 55 18.33 22.50 3.87
N GLY A 56 17.06 22.10 3.99
CA GLY A 56 16.29 22.25 5.23
C GLY A 56 16.83 21.36 6.35
N LEU A 57 17.18 20.12 6.05
CA LEU A 57 17.81 19.21 7.02
C LEU A 57 19.19 19.74 7.46
N ALA A 58 19.99 20.24 6.53
CA ALA A 58 21.29 20.86 6.85
C ALA A 58 21.14 22.07 7.77
N SER A 59 20.08 22.87 7.56
CA SER A 59 19.76 24.02 8.42
C SER A 59 19.42 23.58 9.84
N ILE A 60 18.59 22.53 10.01
CA ILE A 60 18.28 21.95 11.33
C ILE A 60 19.56 21.50 12.03
N LYS A 61 20.42 20.72 11.37
CA LYS A 61 21.70 20.24 11.91
C LYS A 61 22.62 21.37 12.34
N LYS A 62 22.71 22.40 11.51
CA LYS A 62 23.50 23.61 11.82
C LYS A 62 22.96 24.32 13.08
N ALA A 63 21.64 24.54 13.13
CA ALA A 63 21.01 25.21 14.26
C ALA A 63 21.18 24.44 15.58
N ILE A 64 21.12 23.09 15.54
CA ILE A 64 21.37 22.25 16.72
C ILE A 64 22.74 22.56 17.30
N LYS A 65 23.80 22.61 16.46
CA LYS A 65 25.17 22.90 16.90
C LYS A 65 25.36 24.33 17.37
N GLU A 66 24.93 25.30 16.57
CA GLU A 66 25.20 26.73 16.83
C GLU A 66 24.43 27.25 18.06
N HIS A 67 23.22 26.74 18.29
CA HIS A 67 22.35 27.20 19.36
C HIS A 67 22.24 26.20 20.54
N ASN A 68 23.01 25.11 20.50
CA ASN A 68 22.95 24.03 21.51
C ASN A 68 21.50 23.59 21.78
N LEU A 69 20.75 23.31 20.69
CA LEU A 69 19.37 22.87 20.83
C LEU A 69 19.32 21.46 21.44
N ASN A 70 18.37 21.22 22.33
CA ASN A 70 18.10 19.90 22.89
C ASN A 70 16.65 19.46 22.71
N ARG A 71 15.84 20.25 21.99
CA ARG A 71 14.49 19.93 21.53
C ARG A 71 14.31 20.54 20.14
N VAL A 72 13.65 19.82 19.25
CA VAL A 72 13.34 20.29 17.90
C VAL A 72 11.85 20.18 17.63
N VAL A 73 11.26 21.26 17.13
CA VAL A 73 9.87 21.34 16.67
C VAL A 73 9.87 21.67 15.19
N VAL A 74 9.23 20.84 14.37
CA VAL A 74 9.02 21.12 12.95
C VAL A 74 7.52 21.33 12.70
N ALA A 75 7.18 22.57 12.33
CA ALA A 75 5.83 22.95 11.93
C ALA A 75 5.67 22.83 10.41
N SER A 76 5.01 21.77 9.94
CA SER A 76 5.03 21.40 8.53
C SER A 76 3.77 20.63 8.10
N CYS A 77 3.93 19.70 7.17
CA CYS A 77 2.87 18.83 6.64
C CYS A 77 2.44 17.71 7.63
N THR A 78 2.10 16.54 7.13
CA THR A 78 1.72 15.41 7.99
C THR A 78 2.93 14.67 8.56
N PRO A 79 2.94 14.30 9.84
CA PRO A 79 3.99 13.48 10.44
C PRO A 79 4.11 12.11 9.77
N ARG A 80 3.02 11.56 9.25
CA ARG A 80 2.97 10.23 8.60
C ARG A 80 4.00 10.02 7.50
N THR A 81 4.48 11.10 6.87
CA THR A 81 5.38 11.03 5.73
C THR A 81 6.83 11.30 6.11
N HIS A 82 7.08 12.33 6.93
CA HIS A 82 8.43 12.87 7.10
C HIS A 82 8.93 12.86 8.55
N GLU A 83 8.16 12.38 9.51
CA GLU A 83 8.62 12.31 10.90
C GLU A 83 9.87 11.44 11.06
N PRO A 84 9.98 10.23 10.42
CA PRO A 84 11.21 9.44 10.50
C PRO A 84 12.44 10.18 9.98
N LEU A 85 12.30 10.92 8.87
CA LEU A 85 13.38 11.72 8.27
C LEU A 85 13.94 12.77 9.24
N PHE A 86 13.06 13.47 9.94
CA PHE A 86 13.48 14.49 10.91
C PHE A 86 14.07 13.88 12.18
N ARG A 87 13.54 12.75 12.62
CA ARG A 87 14.12 12.01 13.77
C ARG A 87 15.52 11.51 13.44
N GLU A 88 15.75 11.00 12.24
CA GLU A 88 17.08 10.62 11.77
C GLU A 88 18.01 11.83 11.72
N CYS A 89 17.56 12.94 11.13
CA CYS A 89 18.32 14.18 11.05
C CYS A 89 18.83 14.68 12.40
N ILE A 90 17.98 14.67 13.44
CA ILE A 90 18.43 15.11 14.79
C ILE A 90 19.30 14.06 15.47
N THR A 91 19.11 12.77 15.16
CA THR A 91 19.94 11.67 15.71
C THR A 91 21.38 11.75 15.18
N GLU A 92 21.58 12.12 13.92
CA GLU A 92 22.92 12.34 13.35
C GLU A 92 23.70 13.45 14.06
N GLU A 93 23.00 14.36 14.74
CA GLU A 93 23.60 15.41 15.58
C GLU A 93 23.65 15.04 17.07
N GLY A 94 23.43 13.76 17.39
CA GLY A 94 23.55 13.22 18.76
C GLY A 94 22.35 13.49 19.67
N LEU A 95 21.24 14.01 19.15
CA LEU A 95 20.02 14.16 19.93
C LEU A 95 19.23 12.85 19.95
N ASN A 96 18.56 12.59 21.09
CA ASN A 96 17.63 11.49 21.15
C ASN A 96 16.44 11.74 20.20
N PRO A 97 16.06 10.80 19.30
CA PRO A 97 15.04 10.99 18.27
C PRO A 97 13.64 11.31 18.82
N TYR A 98 13.41 11.02 20.10
CA TYR A 98 12.12 11.28 20.76
C TYR A 98 12.04 12.66 21.43
N LEU A 99 13.10 13.46 21.39
CA LEU A 99 13.12 14.87 21.75
C LEU A 99 12.70 15.79 20.61
N PHE A 100 11.93 15.23 19.69
CA PHE A 100 11.38 15.82 18.49
C PHE A 100 9.85 15.90 18.55
N ASN A 101 9.26 17.03 18.15
CA ASN A 101 7.82 17.16 18.02
C ASN A 101 7.43 17.70 16.64
N PHE A 102 6.49 17.02 15.99
CA PHE A 102 5.96 17.40 14.69
C PHE A 102 4.62 18.12 14.83
N VAL A 103 4.52 19.34 14.32
CA VAL A 103 3.29 20.15 14.35
C VAL A 103 2.70 20.23 12.94
N ASN A 104 1.51 19.66 12.75
CA ASN A 104 0.84 19.67 11.45
C ASN A 104 0.09 20.99 11.21
N ILE A 105 0.71 21.91 10.46
CA ILE A 105 0.12 23.18 10.07
C ILE A 105 -0.42 23.18 8.63
N ARG A 106 -0.35 22.04 7.92
CA ARG A 106 -0.92 21.87 6.59
C ARG A 106 -2.31 21.25 6.65
N ASP A 107 -2.40 19.95 6.89
CA ASP A 107 -3.67 19.20 6.82
C ASP A 107 -4.67 19.66 7.88
N GLN A 108 -4.16 20.00 9.08
CA GLN A 108 -4.98 20.44 10.23
C GLN A 108 -5.18 21.95 10.29
N CYS A 109 -4.53 22.74 9.42
CA CYS A 109 -4.59 24.20 9.47
C CYS A 109 -4.82 24.80 8.09
N THR A 110 -3.80 24.96 7.23
CA THR A 110 -3.93 25.73 5.98
C THR A 110 -4.90 25.10 4.99
N TRP A 111 -4.98 23.79 4.87
CA TRP A 111 -5.95 23.14 3.98
C TRP A 111 -7.40 23.28 4.47
N VAL A 112 -7.63 23.17 5.77
CA VAL A 112 -8.96 23.33 6.37
C VAL A 112 -9.43 24.78 6.30
N HIS A 113 -8.51 25.74 6.42
CA HIS A 113 -8.80 27.19 6.45
C HIS A 113 -8.27 27.95 5.22
N MET A 114 -8.12 27.27 4.06
CA MET A 114 -7.55 27.88 2.85
C MET A 114 -8.24 29.19 2.43
N LYS A 115 -9.57 29.32 2.69
CA LYS A 115 -10.37 30.51 2.40
C LYS A 115 -10.35 31.56 3.52
N TYR A 116 -9.69 31.28 4.63
CA TYR A 116 -9.64 32.12 5.83
C TYR A 116 -8.20 32.28 6.34
N PRO A 117 -7.33 33.00 5.58
CA PRO A 117 -5.88 33.07 5.89
C PRO A 117 -5.56 33.65 7.26
N LYS A 118 -6.35 34.61 7.74
CA LYS A 118 -6.14 35.22 9.07
C LYS A 118 -6.38 34.23 10.20
N GLU A 119 -7.50 33.51 10.11
CA GLU A 119 -7.87 32.46 11.06
C GLU A 119 -6.89 31.29 10.99
N ALA A 120 -6.42 30.93 9.78
CA ALA A 120 -5.36 29.94 9.58
C ALA A 120 -4.06 30.34 10.27
N PHE A 121 -3.67 31.62 10.18
CA PHE A 121 -2.46 32.13 10.81
C PHE A 121 -2.55 32.09 12.35
N GLU A 122 -3.66 32.52 12.93
CA GLU A 122 -3.87 32.45 14.39
C GLU A 122 -3.90 30.97 14.88
N LYS A 123 -4.57 30.10 14.14
CA LYS A 123 -4.56 28.66 14.46
C LYS A 123 -3.14 28.05 14.35
N ALA A 124 -2.34 28.46 13.36
CA ALA A 124 -0.95 28.01 13.24
C ALA A 124 -0.10 28.44 14.44
N LYS A 125 -0.30 29.66 14.97
CA LYS A 125 0.35 30.12 16.20
C LYS A 125 -0.05 29.26 17.39
N ASP A 126 -1.34 28.95 17.56
CA ASP A 126 -1.82 28.07 18.62
C ASP A 126 -1.18 26.68 18.53
N LEU A 127 -1.18 26.08 17.34
CA LEU A 127 -0.59 24.75 17.13
C LEU A 127 0.91 24.73 17.44
N ILE A 128 1.66 25.75 17.05
CA ILE A 128 3.10 25.85 17.35
C ILE A 128 3.33 26.07 18.84
N ARG A 129 2.55 26.94 19.48
CA ARG A 129 2.64 27.19 20.92
C ARG A 129 2.39 25.91 21.72
N MET A 130 1.32 25.19 21.40
CA MET A 130 0.99 23.91 22.02
C MET A 130 2.11 22.87 21.77
N GLY A 131 2.56 22.73 20.53
CA GLY A 131 3.62 21.79 20.19
C GLY A 131 4.97 22.12 20.83
N THR A 132 5.27 23.41 21.04
CA THR A 132 6.46 23.86 21.77
C THR A 132 6.35 23.55 23.26
N ALA A 133 5.19 23.79 23.85
CA ALA A 133 4.95 23.47 25.27
C ALA A 133 5.08 21.97 25.55
N LYS A 134 4.59 21.13 24.64
CA LYS A 134 4.81 19.68 24.69
C LYS A 134 6.28 19.33 24.56
N ALA A 135 6.98 19.93 23.56
CA ALA A 135 8.39 19.64 23.32
C ALA A 135 9.26 19.88 24.55
N VAL A 136 8.96 20.91 25.35
CA VAL A 136 9.64 21.20 26.60
C VAL A 136 9.51 20.05 27.62
N LYS A 137 8.42 19.28 27.56
CA LYS A 137 8.13 18.16 28.49
C LYS A 137 8.52 16.79 27.94
N LEU A 138 9.07 16.71 26.71
CA LEU A 138 9.53 15.44 26.15
C LEU A 138 10.74 14.91 26.92
N GLU A 139 10.77 13.60 27.09
CA GLU A 139 11.85 12.87 27.76
C GLU A 139 12.55 11.97 26.73
N PRO A 140 13.87 11.72 26.86
CA PRO A 140 14.56 10.78 26.01
C PRO A 140 14.00 9.37 26.24
N LEU A 141 13.83 8.61 25.15
CA LEU A 141 13.36 7.23 25.21
C LEU A 141 14.38 6.30 24.55
N ASP A 142 14.43 5.07 25.04
CA ASP A 142 15.27 4.03 24.45
C ASP A 142 14.64 3.53 23.13
N MET A 143 15.49 3.26 22.15
CA MET A 143 15.07 2.67 20.88
C MET A 143 14.87 1.18 21.05
N ILE A 144 13.74 0.68 20.52
CA ILE A 144 13.45 -0.76 20.52
C ILE A 144 14.17 -1.39 19.33
N MET A 145 15.09 -2.30 19.60
CA MET A 145 15.80 -3.10 18.61
C MET A 145 15.24 -4.51 18.59
N ILE A 146 14.82 -4.99 17.43
CA ILE A 146 14.27 -6.33 17.24
C ILE A 146 15.21 -7.14 16.37
N LYS A 147 15.56 -8.33 16.82
CA LYS A 147 16.33 -9.30 16.03
C LYS A 147 15.46 -9.84 14.89
N ILE A 148 16.01 -9.95 13.69
CA ILE A 148 15.31 -10.37 12.48
C ILE A 148 15.55 -11.86 12.20
N ASN A 149 14.47 -12.58 11.88
CA ASN A 149 14.55 -13.86 11.20
C ASN A 149 14.76 -13.61 9.70
N PRO A 150 15.91 -13.98 9.10
CA PRO A 150 16.23 -13.66 7.70
C PRO A 150 15.51 -14.60 6.71
N ALA A 151 14.24 -14.89 6.95
CA ALA A 151 13.41 -15.70 6.06
C ALA A 151 12.23 -14.87 5.54
N ALA A 152 11.77 -15.16 4.33
CA ALA A 152 10.61 -14.53 3.71
C ALA A 152 9.48 -15.52 3.46
N LEU A 153 8.24 -15.05 3.61
CA LEU A 153 7.05 -15.73 3.13
C LEU A 153 6.50 -15.00 1.91
N VAL A 154 6.22 -15.72 0.83
CA VAL A 154 5.51 -15.20 -0.36
C VAL A 154 4.19 -15.94 -0.49
N ILE A 155 3.06 -15.22 -0.47
CA ILE A 155 1.71 -15.77 -0.57
C ILE A 155 1.18 -15.54 -1.99
N GLY A 156 1.02 -16.63 -2.75
CA GLY A 156 0.55 -16.67 -4.13
C GLY A 156 1.62 -17.08 -5.13
N GLY A 157 1.39 -18.19 -5.83
CA GLY A 157 2.30 -18.79 -6.82
C GLY A 157 2.09 -18.32 -8.26
N GLY A 158 1.47 -17.15 -8.46
CA GLY A 158 1.39 -16.48 -9.75
C GLY A 158 2.70 -15.81 -10.14
N VAL A 159 2.73 -15.14 -11.31
CA VAL A 159 3.97 -14.55 -11.86
C VAL A 159 4.63 -13.54 -10.92
N ALA A 160 3.85 -12.70 -10.23
CA ALA A 160 4.39 -11.73 -9.27
C ALA A 160 5.03 -12.44 -8.06
N GLY A 161 4.35 -13.46 -7.50
CA GLY A 161 4.87 -14.21 -6.36
C GLY A 161 6.10 -15.04 -6.71
N MET A 162 6.11 -15.73 -7.85
CA MET A 162 7.29 -16.45 -8.33
C MET A 162 8.47 -15.52 -8.57
N SER A 163 8.24 -14.32 -9.14
CA SER A 163 9.29 -13.32 -9.35
C SER A 163 9.83 -12.78 -8.02
N SER A 164 8.96 -12.53 -7.05
CA SER A 164 9.36 -12.13 -5.69
C SER A 164 10.18 -13.21 -4.99
N ALA A 165 9.69 -14.45 -5.03
CA ALA A 165 10.33 -15.57 -4.36
C ALA A 165 11.72 -15.88 -4.96
N LEU A 166 11.84 -15.88 -6.29
CA LEU A 166 13.11 -16.04 -6.99
C LEU A 166 14.10 -14.91 -6.66
N SER A 167 13.62 -13.67 -6.59
CA SER A 167 14.46 -12.53 -6.26
C SER A 167 15.03 -12.63 -4.84
N LEU A 168 14.20 -12.95 -3.87
CA LEU A 168 14.61 -13.13 -2.47
C LEU A 168 15.56 -14.32 -2.29
N SER A 169 15.23 -15.45 -2.89
CA SER A 169 16.09 -16.66 -2.86
C SER A 169 17.47 -16.40 -3.46
N ARG A 170 17.56 -15.69 -4.60
CA ARG A 170 18.84 -15.31 -5.24
C ARG A 170 19.67 -14.34 -4.41
N GLN A 171 19.04 -13.55 -3.56
CA GLN A 171 19.72 -12.70 -2.58
C GLN A 171 20.23 -13.47 -1.35
N GLY A 172 19.95 -14.79 -1.27
CA GLY A 172 20.41 -15.66 -0.19
C GLY A 172 19.40 -15.84 0.95
N PHE A 173 18.23 -15.20 0.90
CA PHE A 173 17.22 -15.35 1.94
C PHE A 173 16.45 -16.66 1.79
N LYS A 174 16.28 -17.40 2.91
CA LYS A 174 15.35 -18.52 2.94
C LYS A 174 13.96 -18.01 2.60
N THR A 175 13.31 -18.61 1.61
CA THR A 175 12.03 -18.13 1.09
C THR A 175 11.03 -19.27 1.03
N TYR A 176 9.83 -19.04 1.55
CA TYR A 176 8.69 -19.93 1.45
C TYR A 176 7.69 -19.36 0.43
N LEU A 177 7.35 -20.12 -0.60
CA LEU A 177 6.32 -19.76 -1.58
C LEU A 177 5.09 -20.63 -1.36
N ILE A 178 3.96 -20.01 -1.02
CA ILE A 178 2.69 -20.69 -0.75
C ILE A 178 1.72 -20.43 -1.91
N GLU A 179 1.13 -21.50 -2.44
CA GLU A 179 0.09 -21.47 -3.46
C GLU A 179 -1.11 -22.34 -3.00
N LYS A 180 -2.32 -21.76 -3.10
CA LYS A 180 -3.55 -22.48 -2.70
C LYS A 180 -3.99 -23.55 -3.70
N GLU A 181 -3.66 -23.35 -4.98
CA GLU A 181 -3.94 -24.32 -6.02
C GLU A 181 -2.87 -25.43 -6.05
N ASP A 182 -3.15 -26.49 -6.81
CA ASP A 182 -2.25 -27.65 -6.91
C ASP A 182 -0.98 -27.39 -7.72
N LYS A 183 -0.95 -26.27 -8.47
CA LYS A 183 0.16 -25.90 -9.36
C LYS A 183 0.46 -24.40 -9.34
N LEU A 184 1.72 -24.07 -9.59
CA LEU A 184 2.18 -22.71 -9.79
C LEU A 184 1.73 -22.15 -11.15
N GLY A 185 1.90 -20.84 -11.36
CA GLY A 185 1.63 -20.14 -12.62
C GLY A 185 0.43 -19.21 -12.57
N GLY A 186 -0.54 -19.49 -11.70
CA GLY A 186 -1.75 -18.67 -11.57
C GLY A 186 -2.45 -18.48 -12.93
N ARG A 187 -2.77 -17.24 -13.29
CA ARG A 187 -3.47 -16.93 -14.53
C ARG A 187 -2.69 -17.23 -15.83
N LEU A 188 -1.36 -17.31 -15.77
CA LEU A 188 -0.56 -17.69 -16.96
C LEU A 188 -0.98 -19.06 -17.51
N ASN A 189 -1.41 -19.97 -16.64
CA ASN A 189 -1.87 -21.29 -17.05
C ASN A 189 -3.10 -21.27 -17.99
N SER A 190 -3.90 -20.19 -17.96
CA SER A 190 -5.10 -20.03 -18.79
C SER A 190 -4.90 -19.14 -20.03
N LEU A 191 -3.80 -18.43 -20.14
CA LEU A 191 -3.50 -17.58 -21.30
C LEU A 191 -2.84 -18.40 -22.40
N TYR A 192 -3.12 -18.04 -23.66
CA TYR A 192 -2.50 -18.66 -24.85
C TYR A 192 -1.19 -17.95 -25.17
N LYS A 193 -1.24 -16.67 -25.50
CA LYS A 193 -0.08 -15.85 -25.80
C LYS A 193 -0.03 -14.59 -24.95
N LEU A 194 1.16 -14.07 -24.73
CA LEU A 194 1.41 -12.87 -23.93
C LEU A 194 1.70 -11.68 -24.83
N PHE A 195 1.01 -10.54 -24.63
CA PHE A 195 1.35 -9.30 -25.31
C PHE A 195 2.53 -8.59 -24.61
N PRO A 196 3.27 -7.72 -25.30
CA PRO A 196 3.15 -7.35 -26.70
C PRO A 196 3.90 -8.30 -27.67
N TYR A 197 4.70 -9.23 -27.18
CA TYR A 197 5.63 -10.02 -27.99
C TYR A 197 5.06 -11.37 -28.48
N GLU A 198 3.82 -11.69 -28.15
CA GLU A 198 3.13 -12.94 -28.51
C GLU A 198 3.87 -14.22 -28.09
N ILE A 199 4.60 -14.13 -26.98
CA ILE A 199 5.29 -15.28 -26.37
C ILE A 199 4.24 -16.31 -25.95
N ASP A 200 4.50 -17.59 -26.17
CA ASP A 200 3.65 -18.66 -25.68
C ASP A 200 3.63 -18.68 -24.14
N SER A 201 2.42 -18.63 -23.56
CA SER A 201 2.25 -18.54 -22.11
C SER A 201 2.70 -19.80 -21.39
N THR A 202 2.54 -20.98 -22.03
CA THR A 202 2.94 -22.26 -21.44
C THR A 202 4.46 -22.35 -21.33
N GLU A 203 5.18 -22.06 -22.41
CA GLU A 203 6.64 -22.05 -22.41
C GLU A 203 7.20 -21.04 -21.39
N PHE A 204 6.58 -19.88 -21.34
CA PHE A 204 6.99 -18.82 -20.40
C PHE A 204 6.82 -19.24 -18.93
N VAL A 205 5.66 -19.79 -18.58
CA VAL A 205 5.37 -20.21 -17.20
C VAL A 205 6.20 -21.42 -16.78
N GLU A 206 6.39 -22.41 -17.67
CA GLU A 206 7.22 -23.58 -17.41
C GLU A 206 8.67 -23.18 -17.12
N LYS A 207 9.20 -22.22 -17.87
CA LYS A 207 10.55 -21.68 -17.62
C LYS A 207 10.67 -21.03 -16.25
N ILE A 208 9.69 -20.26 -15.81
CA ILE A 208 9.72 -19.66 -14.48
C ILE A 208 9.59 -20.73 -13.40
N ILE A 209 8.67 -21.69 -13.55
CA ILE A 209 8.49 -22.80 -12.61
C ILE A 209 9.77 -23.63 -12.49
N SER A 210 10.44 -23.92 -13.61
CA SER A 210 11.73 -24.60 -13.60
C SER A 210 12.77 -23.84 -12.76
N ASN A 211 12.85 -22.52 -12.91
CA ASN A 211 13.75 -21.69 -12.11
C ASN A 211 13.36 -21.71 -10.62
N VAL A 212 12.06 -21.69 -10.29
CA VAL A 212 11.56 -21.78 -8.91
C VAL A 212 11.98 -23.11 -8.28
N ASN A 213 11.76 -24.22 -8.99
CA ASN A 213 12.06 -25.57 -8.49
C ASN A 213 13.55 -25.84 -8.35
N SER A 214 14.40 -25.15 -9.09
CA SER A 214 15.86 -25.29 -9.01
C SER A 214 16.54 -24.33 -8.02
N ALA A 215 15.79 -23.40 -7.42
CA ALA A 215 16.33 -22.41 -6.51
C ALA A 215 16.65 -23.02 -5.13
N GLN A 216 17.90 -22.86 -4.66
CA GLN A 216 18.41 -23.54 -3.45
C GLN A 216 17.75 -23.09 -2.14
N ASN A 217 17.41 -21.80 -2.03
CA ASN A 217 16.86 -21.20 -0.80
C ASN A 217 15.35 -21.02 -0.88
N LEU A 218 14.65 -21.74 -1.75
CA LEU A 218 13.22 -21.60 -2.01
C LEU A 218 12.49 -22.92 -1.75
N GLU A 219 11.57 -22.89 -0.80
CA GLU A 219 10.65 -24.00 -0.51
C GLU A 219 9.26 -23.67 -1.04
N VAL A 220 8.66 -24.57 -1.81
CA VAL A 220 7.37 -24.38 -2.45
C VAL A 220 6.32 -25.27 -1.81
N TYR A 221 5.19 -24.68 -1.44
CA TYR A 221 4.03 -25.36 -0.85
C TYR A 221 2.80 -25.10 -1.72
N THR A 222 2.45 -26.02 -2.59
CA THR A 222 1.18 -26.03 -3.35
C THR A 222 0.06 -26.66 -2.56
N SER A 223 -1.20 -26.50 -2.97
CA SER A 223 -2.39 -26.94 -2.25
C SER A 223 -2.39 -26.50 -0.78
N THR A 224 -1.87 -25.27 -0.53
CA THR A 224 -1.57 -24.79 0.81
C THR A 224 -2.25 -23.44 1.08
N LYS A 225 -2.95 -23.33 2.20
CA LYS A 225 -3.60 -22.08 2.63
C LYS A 225 -3.03 -21.60 3.95
N VAL A 226 -2.91 -20.28 4.06
CA VAL A 226 -2.57 -19.62 5.33
C VAL A 226 -3.79 -19.68 6.25
N LYS A 227 -3.59 -20.12 7.50
CA LYS A 227 -4.64 -20.25 8.52
C LYS A 227 -4.51 -19.26 9.66
N ASN A 228 -3.27 -18.98 10.07
CA ASN A 228 -3.00 -17.99 11.11
C ASN A 228 -1.68 -17.26 10.84
N ILE A 229 -1.62 -15.99 11.23
CA ILE A 229 -0.40 -15.19 11.22
C ILE A 229 -0.36 -14.41 12.53
N GLU A 230 0.69 -14.66 13.30
CA GLU A 230 0.98 -13.97 14.55
C GLU A 230 2.37 -13.32 14.49
N GLY A 231 2.73 -12.57 15.54
CA GLY A 231 4.02 -11.91 15.60
C GLY A 231 4.02 -10.52 14.97
N PHE A 232 5.20 -10.07 14.55
CA PHE A 232 5.47 -8.69 14.12
C PHE A 232 6.63 -8.66 13.11
N VAL A 233 6.89 -7.49 12.55
CA VAL A 233 8.00 -7.28 11.61
C VAL A 233 9.31 -7.89 12.13
N GLY A 234 9.93 -8.70 11.30
CA GLY A 234 11.13 -9.45 11.67
C GLY A 234 10.87 -10.82 12.29
N ASN A 235 9.69 -11.09 12.84
CA ASN A 235 9.38 -12.33 13.56
C ASN A 235 7.89 -12.70 13.43
N TYR A 236 7.47 -13.06 12.24
CA TYR A 236 6.14 -13.61 12.00
C TYR A 236 6.14 -15.13 12.23
N GLU A 237 5.12 -15.60 12.91
CA GLU A 237 4.77 -17.02 13.09
C GLU A 237 3.56 -17.32 12.22
N ILE A 238 3.68 -18.26 11.31
CA ILE A 238 2.68 -18.53 10.29
C ILE A 238 2.25 -20.00 10.36
N GLU A 239 0.96 -20.24 10.62
CA GLU A 239 0.36 -21.56 10.48
C GLU A 239 -0.24 -21.67 9.06
N VAL A 240 0.19 -22.68 8.32
CA VAL A 240 -0.38 -23.05 7.03
C VAL A 240 -0.95 -24.45 7.06
N GLU A 241 -1.94 -24.70 6.20
CA GLU A 241 -2.58 -26.02 6.07
C GLU A 241 -2.37 -26.53 4.65
N GLN A 242 -1.73 -27.70 4.55
CA GLN A 242 -1.53 -28.44 3.32
C GLN A 242 -2.15 -29.83 3.44
N ASN A 243 -3.16 -30.14 2.64
CA ASN A 243 -3.85 -31.44 2.66
C ASN A 243 -4.22 -31.88 4.10
N ASP A 244 -4.91 -31.01 4.82
CA ASP A 244 -5.33 -31.18 6.22
C ASP A 244 -4.18 -31.32 7.25
N LYS A 245 -2.93 -31.09 6.83
CA LYS A 245 -1.77 -31.07 7.72
C LYS A 245 -1.38 -29.64 8.04
N LYS A 246 -1.23 -29.34 9.33
CA LYS A 246 -0.71 -28.06 9.80
C LYS A 246 0.81 -28.03 9.72
N ILE A 247 1.33 -26.95 9.20
CA ILE A 247 2.78 -26.67 9.10
C ILE A 247 3.00 -25.28 9.71
N ASN A 248 3.96 -25.18 10.60
CA ASN A 248 4.37 -23.90 11.19
C ASN A 248 5.65 -23.40 10.51
N LEU A 249 5.59 -22.17 10.02
CA LEU A 249 6.69 -21.47 9.37
C LEU A 249 7.01 -20.19 10.15
N THR A 250 8.23 -19.71 10.03
CA THR A 250 8.63 -18.42 10.61
C THR A 250 9.30 -17.56 9.55
N ALA A 251 8.97 -16.27 9.51
CA ALA A 251 9.54 -15.34 8.55
C ALA A 251 9.69 -13.92 9.12
N GLY A 252 10.71 -13.19 8.67
CA GLY A 252 10.89 -11.78 9.04
C GLY A 252 10.09 -10.82 8.17
N ALA A 253 9.70 -11.25 6.96
CA ALA A 253 8.94 -10.44 6.02
C ALA A 253 7.93 -11.29 5.24
N ILE A 254 6.82 -10.67 4.84
CA ILE A 254 5.74 -11.31 4.08
C ILE A 254 5.48 -10.52 2.79
N VAL A 255 5.39 -11.21 1.65
CA VAL A 255 4.97 -10.63 0.36
C VAL A 255 3.62 -11.22 -0.04
N VAL A 256 2.64 -10.35 -0.26
CA VAL A 256 1.29 -10.71 -0.72
C VAL A 256 1.21 -10.55 -2.24
N ALA A 257 1.07 -11.66 -2.96
CA ALA A 257 1.01 -11.71 -4.42
C ALA A 257 -0.10 -12.64 -4.92
N VAL A 258 -1.24 -12.65 -4.22
CA VAL A 258 -2.37 -13.57 -4.45
C VAL A 258 -3.14 -13.33 -5.74
N GLY A 259 -2.78 -12.27 -6.49
CA GLY A 259 -3.39 -11.96 -7.77
C GLY A 259 -4.86 -11.51 -7.66
N SER A 260 -5.62 -11.81 -8.71
CA SER A 260 -7.03 -11.42 -8.87
C SER A 260 -7.81 -12.48 -9.64
N SER A 261 -9.13 -12.46 -9.53
CA SER A 261 -10.05 -13.33 -10.25
C SER A 261 -10.62 -12.66 -11.51
N LEU A 262 -11.30 -13.43 -12.34
CA LEU A 262 -11.99 -12.95 -13.54
C LEU A 262 -13.48 -12.79 -13.25
N LEU A 263 -14.08 -11.69 -13.70
CA LEU A 263 -15.52 -11.53 -13.65
C LEU A 263 -16.18 -12.48 -14.65
N THR A 264 -17.05 -13.37 -14.20
CA THR A 264 -17.99 -14.09 -15.06
C THR A 264 -19.19 -13.18 -15.32
N PRO A 265 -19.48 -12.79 -16.58
CA PRO A 265 -20.46 -11.74 -16.89
C PRO A 265 -21.90 -12.28 -16.94
N LYS A 266 -22.34 -12.95 -15.87
CA LYS A 266 -23.73 -13.45 -15.75
C LYS A 266 -24.70 -12.28 -15.96
N ASN A 267 -25.67 -12.48 -16.85
CA ASN A 267 -26.70 -11.48 -17.20
C ASN A 267 -26.20 -10.23 -17.94
N LEU A 268 -24.95 -10.19 -18.42
CA LEU A 268 -24.42 -9.09 -19.23
C LEU A 268 -24.31 -9.52 -20.69
N PHE A 269 -24.85 -8.71 -21.61
CA PHE A 269 -24.80 -8.90 -23.05
C PHE A 269 -25.18 -10.32 -23.51
N GLY A 270 -26.06 -11.00 -22.75
CA GLY A 270 -26.54 -12.34 -23.05
C GLY A 270 -25.48 -13.44 -23.00
N TYR A 271 -24.43 -13.31 -22.19
CA TYR A 271 -23.38 -14.31 -22.00
C TYR A 271 -23.96 -15.72 -21.82
N ASP A 272 -23.47 -16.68 -22.62
CA ASP A 272 -23.94 -18.08 -22.64
C ASP A 272 -22.78 -19.12 -22.59
N GLY A 273 -21.54 -18.66 -22.67
CA GLY A 273 -20.34 -19.51 -22.71
C GLY A 273 -20.15 -20.33 -23.98
N LYS A 274 -20.94 -20.06 -25.04
CA LYS A 274 -20.93 -20.81 -26.33
C LYS A 274 -20.68 -19.87 -27.52
N VAL A 275 -21.66 -19.01 -27.81
CA VAL A 275 -21.63 -18.00 -28.89
C VAL A 275 -21.22 -16.64 -28.31
N ARG A 276 -21.56 -16.38 -27.04
CA ARG A 276 -21.21 -15.17 -26.30
C ARG A 276 -20.29 -15.55 -25.17
N ILE A 277 -18.99 -15.39 -25.41
CA ILE A 277 -17.90 -15.88 -24.54
C ILE A 277 -17.05 -14.75 -24.00
N THR A 278 -16.24 -15.02 -22.99
CA THR A 278 -15.23 -14.08 -22.49
C THR A 278 -13.94 -14.12 -23.32
N GLN A 279 -13.08 -13.11 -23.16
CA GLN A 279 -11.73 -13.10 -23.76
C GLN A 279 -10.90 -14.34 -23.35
N TYR A 280 -11.09 -14.85 -22.15
CA TYR A 280 -10.33 -16.00 -21.64
C TYR A 280 -10.82 -17.33 -22.23
N GLU A 281 -12.13 -17.48 -22.41
CA GLU A 281 -12.68 -18.63 -23.13
C GLU A 281 -12.26 -18.59 -24.61
N LEU A 282 -12.15 -17.40 -25.20
CA LEU A 282 -11.59 -17.22 -26.52
C LEU A 282 -10.14 -17.68 -26.61
N GLU A 283 -9.30 -17.37 -25.61
CA GLU A 283 -7.89 -17.81 -25.58
C GLU A 283 -7.77 -19.34 -25.59
N THR A 284 -8.62 -20.02 -24.83
CA THR A 284 -8.68 -21.48 -24.83
C THR A 284 -9.05 -22.02 -26.22
N LYS A 285 -10.08 -21.43 -26.85
CA LYS A 285 -10.50 -21.83 -28.21
C LYS A 285 -9.41 -21.54 -29.26
N LEU A 286 -8.70 -20.41 -29.12
CA LEU A 286 -7.58 -20.07 -30.03
C LEU A 286 -6.39 -21.02 -29.88
N ARG A 287 -6.06 -21.43 -28.63
CA ARG A 287 -5.03 -22.43 -28.38
C ARG A 287 -5.36 -23.77 -29.03
N ASN A 288 -6.60 -24.20 -28.91
CA ASN A 288 -7.07 -25.49 -29.44
C ASN A 288 -7.44 -25.48 -30.95
N ASN A 289 -7.35 -24.31 -31.62
CA ASN A 289 -7.81 -24.10 -32.98
C ASN A 289 -9.31 -24.41 -33.19
N GLU A 290 -10.17 -24.05 -32.22
CA GLU A 290 -11.61 -24.32 -32.18
C GLU A 290 -12.46 -23.14 -32.71
N ILE A 291 -11.88 -22.18 -33.39
CA ILE A 291 -12.59 -21.01 -33.94
C ILE A 291 -12.94 -21.23 -35.41
N GLU A 292 -14.24 -21.31 -35.69
CA GLU A 292 -14.78 -21.42 -37.06
C GLU A 292 -15.56 -20.15 -37.46
N ALA A 293 -15.73 -19.18 -36.55
CA ALA A 293 -16.49 -17.97 -36.76
C ALA A 293 -15.85 -17.04 -37.81
N LYS A 294 -16.69 -16.45 -38.67
CA LYS A 294 -16.29 -15.46 -39.67
C LYS A 294 -16.46 -14.03 -39.19
N ASP A 295 -17.60 -13.74 -38.56
CA ASP A 295 -17.93 -12.40 -38.05
C ASP A 295 -17.79 -12.40 -36.54
N ILE A 296 -16.74 -11.74 -36.03
CA ILE A 296 -16.35 -11.75 -34.60
C ILE A 296 -16.40 -10.33 -34.06
N ILE A 297 -17.21 -10.10 -33.03
CA ILE A 297 -17.32 -8.81 -32.37
C ILE A 297 -16.84 -8.92 -30.92
N MET A 298 -16.00 -7.96 -30.48
CA MET A 298 -15.50 -7.88 -29.13
C MET A 298 -16.04 -6.63 -28.44
N ILE A 299 -16.66 -6.76 -27.26
CA ILE A 299 -17.16 -5.63 -26.46
C ILE A 299 -16.20 -5.39 -25.30
N GLN A 300 -15.67 -4.17 -25.20
CA GLN A 300 -14.79 -3.75 -24.12
C GLN A 300 -15.57 -3.28 -22.89
N CYS A 301 -14.92 -3.25 -21.73
CA CYS A 301 -15.45 -2.75 -20.45
C CYS A 301 -16.72 -3.44 -19.96
N VAL A 302 -16.93 -4.72 -20.27
CA VAL A 302 -18.11 -5.49 -19.83
C VAL A 302 -18.06 -5.73 -18.32
N GLY A 303 -18.87 -5.01 -17.56
CA GLY A 303 -18.93 -5.08 -16.09
C GLY A 303 -17.86 -4.28 -15.36
N SER A 304 -17.22 -3.30 -16.03
CA SER A 304 -16.28 -2.36 -15.42
C SER A 304 -16.51 -0.92 -15.89
N ARG A 305 -15.90 0.08 -15.23
CA ARG A 305 -16.05 1.49 -15.50
C ARG A 305 -17.53 1.92 -15.44
N ASN A 306 -18.25 1.42 -14.47
CA ASN A 306 -19.64 1.70 -14.13
C ASN A 306 -19.75 1.96 -12.63
N ASP A 307 -20.98 2.20 -12.12
CA ASP A 307 -21.21 2.54 -10.70
C ASP A 307 -20.79 1.42 -9.75
N GLU A 308 -20.93 0.15 -10.15
CA GLU A 308 -20.54 -1.01 -9.33
C GLU A 308 -19.00 -1.19 -9.28
N ARG A 309 -18.35 -0.99 -10.41
CA ARG A 309 -16.88 -1.14 -10.59
C ARG A 309 -16.32 0.04 -11.35
N PRO A 310 -16.07 1.17 -10.66
CA PRO A 310 -15.67 2.43 -11.31
C PRO A 310 -14.27 2.39 -11.94
N TYR A 311 -13.50 1.34 -11.69
CA TYR A 311 -12.13 1.20 -12.16
C TYR A 311 -12.01 0.56 -13.57
N CYS A 312 -10.88 0.81 -14.22
CA CYS A 312 -10.44 0.12 -15.42
C CYS A 312 -9.59 -1.10 -15.05
N SER A 313 -9.79 -2.22 -15.73
CA SER A 313 -8.97 -3.43 -15.53
C SER A 313 -7.58 -3.34 -16.18
N SER A 314 -7.27 -2.31 -16.92
CA SER A 314 -6.00 -2.00 -17.59
C SER A 314 -5.48 -3.02 -18.61
N VAL A 315 -5.93 -4.28 -18.56
CA VAL A 315 -5.44 -5.38 -19.43
C VAL A 315 -6.37 -5.74 -20.58
N CYS A 316 -7.68 -5.40 -20.47
CA CYS A 316 -8.70 -5.91 -21.40
C CYS A 316 -8.49 -5.46 -22.83
N CYS A 317 -8.08 -4.19 -23.05
CA CYS A 317 -7.87 -3.65 -24.38
C CYS A 317 -6.72 -4.36 -25.10
N MET A 318 -5.60 -4.54 -24.43
CA MET A 318 -4.46 -5.27 -25.00
C MET A 318 -4.76 -6.74 -25.21
N THR A 319 -5.53 -7.38 -24.33
CA THR A 319 -6.00 -8.78 -24.52
C THR A 319 -6.87 -8.89 -25.78
N ALA A 320 -7.79 -7.94 -25.98
CA ALA A 320 -8.65 -7.94 -27.17
C ALA A 320 -7.85 -7.71 -28.45
N LEU A 321 -6.93 -6.75 -28.47
CA LEU A 321 -6.03 -6.49 -29.59
C LEU A 321 -5.20 -7.73 -29.96
N LYS A 322 -4.58 -8.37 -28.96
CA LYS A 322 -3.81 -9.59 -29.13
C LYS A 322 -4.67 -10.71 -29.73
N ASN A 323 -5.81 -10.98 -29.15
CA ASN A 323 -6.69 -12.05 -29.62
C ASN A 323 -7.22 -11.76 -31.05
N ALA A 324 -7.55 -10.49 -31.34
CA ALA A 324 -7.97 -10.08 -32.68
C ALA A 324 -6.86 -10.27 -33.71
N LEU A 325 -5.61 -9.94 -33.40
CA LEU A 325 -4.45 -10.19 -34.28
C LEU A 325 -4.22 -11.68 -34.49
N ILE A 326 -4.27 -12.49 -33.44
CA ILE A 326 -4.13 -13.95 -33.54
C ILE A 326 -5.24 -14.54 -34.42
N ILE A 327 -6.48 -14.05 -34.31
CA ILE A 327 -7.59 -14.47 -35.18
C ILE A 327 -7.28 -14.14 -36.65
N LYS A 328 -6.84 -12.91 -36.94
CA LYS A 328 -6.49 -12.48 -38.30
C LYS A 328 -5.34 -13.29 -38.90
N ASP A 329 -4.40 -13.75 -38.07
CA ASP A 329 -3.30 -14.60 -38.51
C ASP A 329 -3.74 -16.04 -38.79
N LYS A 330 -4.64 -16.60 -37.98
CA LYS A 330 -5.18 -17.96 -38.16
C LYS A 330 -6.28 -18.02 -39.18
N ILE A 331 -7.11 -16.98 -39.29
CA ILE A 331 -8.29 -16.89 -40.13
C ILE A 331 -8.27 -15.55 -40.88
N PRO A 332 -7.46 -15.38 -41.94
CA PRO A 332 -7.26 -14.08 -42.61
C PRO A 332 -8.53 -13.43 -43.15
N TYR A 333 -9.55 -14.24 -43.51
CA TYR A 333 -10.84 -13.77 -44.01
C TYR A 333 -11.86 -13.41 -42.92
N ALA A 334 -11.55 -13.62 -41.63
CA ALA A 334 -12.46 -13.26 -40.56
C ALA A 334 -12.61 -11.72 -40.45
N ASN A 335 -13.84 -11.27 -40.26
CA ASN A 335 -14.15 -9.89 -39.93
C ASN A 335 -14.09 -9.74 -38.43
N VAL A 336 -13.16 -8.93 -37.93
CA VAL A 336 -13.00 -8.69 -36.49
C VAL A 336 -13.31 -7.24 -36.19
N MET A 337 -14.19 -7.00 -35.22
CA MET A 337 -14.60 -5.68 -34.80
C MET A 337 -14.44 -5.56 -33.26
N ILE A 338 -13.92 -4.42 -32.79
CA ILE A 338 -13.80 -4.10 -31.37
C ILE A 338 -14.68 -2.89 -31.06
N LEU A 339 -15.69 -3.11 -30.25
CA LEU A 339 -16.54 -2.05 -29.69
C LEU A 339 -15.90 -1.56 -28.39
N PHE A 340 -15.58 -0.27 -28.29
CA PHE A 340 -14.82 0.27 -27.18
C PHE A 340 -15.38 1.63 -26.71
N ARG A 341 -15.11 1.99 -25.45
CA ARG A 341 -15.40 3.32 -24.89
C ARG A 341 -14.18 4.22 -24.99
N ASP A 342 -13.07 3.78 -24.47
CA ASP A 342 -11.73 4.32 -24.68
C ASP A 342 -10.78 3.14 -24.80
N LEU A 343 -9.77 3.26 -25.63
CA LEU A 343 -8.77 2.23 -25.81
C LEU A 343 -7.56 2.54 -24.93
N TYR A 344 -7.15 1.59 -24.10
CA TYR A 344 -6.02 1.73 -23.20
C TYR A 344 -4.83 0.94 -23.74
N THR A 345 -3.89 1.66 -24.38
CA THR A 345 -2.65 1.13 -24.97
C THR A 345 -1.46 1.96 -24.44
N PRO A 346 -1.07 1.79 -23.17
CA PRO A 346 -0.11 2.68 -22.51
C PRO A 346 1.33 2.37 -22.94
N GLY A 347 1.94 3.29 -23.64
CA GLY A 347 3.34 3.20 -24.06
C GLY A 347 3.52 2.84 -25.54
N THR A 348 4.75 3.03 -26.04
CA THR A 348 5.10 2.96 -27.45
C THR A 348 4.81 1.58 -28.06
N GLU A 349 5.20 0.51 -27.38
CA GLU A 349 5.00 -0.86 -27.87
C GLU A 349 3.51 -1.26 -27.93
N TYR A 350 2.71 -0.80 -27.00
CA TYR A 350 1.27 -1.09 -26.97
C TYR A 350 0.50 -0.27 -27.99
N GLU A 351 0.90 0.97 -28.23
CA GLU A 351 0.36 1.80 -29.30
C GLU A 351 0.73 1.24 -30.67
N GLU A 352 1.94 0.75 -30.86
CA GLU A 352 2.37 0.04 -32.06
C GLU A 352 1.52 -1.22 -32.31
N TYR A 353 1.19 -1.94 -31.25
CA TYR A 353 0.33 -3.12 -31.31
C TYR A 353 -1.09 -2.77 -31.80
N TYR A 354 -1.64 -1.65 -31.34
CA TYR A 354 -2.91 -1.10 -31.81
C TYR A 354 -2.83 -0.69 -33.29
N ARG A 355 -1.74 -0.04 -33.70
CA ARG A 355 -1.51 0.35 -35.10
C ARG A 355 -1.50 -0.88 -36.01
N ARG A 356 -0.79 -1.94 -35.67
CA ARG A 356 -0.79 -3.22 -36.38
C ARG A 356 -2.20 -3.82 -36.51
N ALA A 357 -3.00 -3.73 -35.46
CA ALA A 357 -4.37 -4.22 -35.50
C ALA A 357 -5.22 -3.48 -36.53
N ARG A 358 -5.08 -2.17 -36.63
CA ARG A 358 -5.75 -1.36 -37.65
C ARG A 358 -5.27 -1.71 -39.09
N GLU A 359 -3.97 -1.85 -39.27
CA GLU A 359 -3.37 -2.22 -40.58
C GLU A 359 -3.84 -3.60 -41.08
N LYS A 360 -4.10 -4.53 -40.15
CA LYS A 360 -4.71 -5.85 -40.47
C LYS A 360 -6.22 -5.81 -40.70
N GLY A 361 -6.82 -4.63 -40.72
CA GLY A 361 -8.24 -4.44 -41.03
C GLY A 361 -9.20 -4.79 -39.89
N ILE A 362 -8.73 -4.76 -38.64
CA ILE A 362 -9.62 -4.86 -37.50
C ILE A 362 -10.37 -3.53 -37.37
N LEU A 363 -11.70 -3.59 -37.26
CA LEU A 363 -12.55 -2.42 -37.14
C LEU A 363 -12.71 -1.99 -35.68
N PHE A 364 -12.74 -0.67 -35.46
CA PHE A 364 -12.89 -0.09 -34.16
C PHE A 364 -14.09 0.86 -34.14
N ILE A 365 -15.09 0.60 -33.31
CA ILE A 365 -16.28 1.43 -33.16
C ILE A 365 -16.41 1.87 -31.72
N LYS A 366 -16.43 3.18 -31.50
CA LYS A 366 -16.64 3.76 -30.20
C LYS A 366 -18.13 3.74 -29.84
N TYR A 367 -18.44 3.37 -28.59
CA TYR A 367 -19.78 3.46 -28.01
C TYR A 367 -19.74 4.23 -26.68
N ASP A 368 -20.88 4.77 -26.28
CA ASP A 368 -21.03 5.51 -25.02
C ASP A 368 -21.72 4.68 -23.93
N LEU A 369 -21.41 5.00 -22.65
CA LEU A 369 -22.03 4.34 -21.49
C LEU A 369 -23.54 4.52 -21.43
N ASN A 370 -24.05 5.69 -21.86
CA ASN A 370 -25.47 6.00 -21.86
C ASN A 370 -26.24 5.32 -23.00
N ARG A 371 -25.50 4.78 -23.98
CA ARG A 371 -26.05 4.07 -25.16
C ARG A 371 -25.27 2.78 -25.39
N LEU A 372 -25.44 1.81 -24.48
CA LEU A 372 -24.78 0.50 -24.57
C LEU A 372 -25.21 -0.24 -25.85
N PRO A 373 -24.30 -1.04 -26.44
CA PRO A 373 -24.65 -1.94 -27.51
C PRO A 373 -25.81 -2.88 -27.14
N ILE A 374 -26.75 -3.07 -28.03
CA ILE A 374 -27.89 -3.97 -27.85
C ILE A 374 -27.60 -5.28 -28.56
N VAL A 375 -27.50 -6.36 -27.82
CA VAL A 375 -27.22 -7.70 -28.34
C VAL A 375 -28.52 -8.45 -28.61
N GLU A 376 -28.73 -8.83 -29.85
CA GLU A 376 -29.80 -9.71 -30.31
C GLU A 376 -29.25 -11.11 -30.63
N GLU A 377 -30.07 -12.03 -31.09
CA GLU A 377 -29.65 -13.43 -31.26
C GLU A 377 -28.45 -13.61 -32.20
N LYS A 378 -28.43 -12.91 -33.37
CA LYS A 378 -27.38 -13.00 -34.39
C LYS A 378 -26.85 -11.65 -34.86
N GLN A 379 -27.21 -10.57 -34.20
CA GLN A 379 -26.75 -9.24 -34.56
C GLN A 379 -26.60 -8.36 -33.34
N ILE A 380 -25.80 -7.31 -33.46
CA ILE A 380 -25.60 -6.29 -32.47
C ILE A 380 -25.91 -4.91 -33.04
N LYS A 381 -26.61 -4.10 -32.30
CA LYS A 381 -26.88 -2.69 -32.60
C LYS A 381 -25.98 -1.82 -31.77
N VAL A 382 -25.31 -0.88 -32.41
CA VAL A 382 -24.42 0.08 -31.70
C VAL A 382 -24.63 1.47 -32.30
N TYR A 383 -24.86 2.44 -31.46
CA TYR A 383 -24.92 3.84 -31.87
C TYR A 383 -23.51 4.38 -32.04
N ASN A 384 -23.20 4.89 -33.23
CA ASN A 384 -21.92 5.51 -33.53
C ASN A 384 -22.06 7.04 -33.44
N GLU A 385 -21.42 7.65 -32.44
CA GLU A 385 -21.49 9.09 -32.19
C GLU A 385 -20.87 9.94 -33.32
N TYR A 386 -19.88 9.41 -34.04
CA TYR A 386 -19.22 10.14 -35.14
C TYR A 386 -20.09 10.24 -36.39
N ILE A 387 -20.93 9.24 -36.61
CA ILE A 387 -21.83 9.18 -37.77
C ILE A 387 -23.23 9.71 -37.38
N GLY A 388 -23.58 9.64 -36.09
CA GLY A 388 -24.87 10.06 -35.54
C GLY A 388 -26.01 9.05 -35.81
N GLU A 389 -25.69 7.80 -36.15
CA GLU A 389 -26.65 6.77 -36.54
C GLU A 389 -26.43 5.45 -35.80
N GLU A 390 -27.48 4.65 -35.68
CA GLU A 390 -27.44 3.28 -35.20
C GLU A 390 -26.96 2.35 -36.34
N MET A 391 -25.89 1.60 -36.04
CA MET A 391 -25.33 0.60 -36.97
C MET A 391 -25.69 -0.81 -36.50
N ILE A 392 -25.97 -1.69 -37.43
CA ILE A 392 -26.32 -3.09 -37.16
C ILE A 392 -25.28 -3.98 -37.78
N PHE A 393 -24.70 -4.89 -37.00
CA PHE A 393 -23.68 -5.83 -37.43
C PHE A 393 -24.10 -7.27 -37.11
N PRO A 394 -24.01 -8.21 -38.08
CA PRO A 394 -24.13 -9.63 -37.75
C PRO A 394 -22.92 -10.13 -36.99
N TYR A 395 -23.07 -11.17 -36.17
CA TYR A 395 -21.96 -11.88 -35.56
C TYR A 395 -22.20 -13.40 -35.48
N ASP A 396 -21.13 -14.16 -35.67
CA ASP A 396 -21.06 -15.59 -35.38
C ASP A 396 -20.54 -15.85 -33.97
N LEU A 397 -19.65 -14.95 -33.46
CA LEU A 397 -19.06 -15.00 -32.13
C LEU A 397 -19.00 -13.61 -31.51
N LEU A 398 -19.51 -13.50 -30.29
CA LEU A 398 -19.43 -12.28 -29.48
C LEU A 398 -18.49 -12.51 -28.30
N VAL A 399 -17.48 -11.65 -28.15
CA VAL A 399 -16.47 -11.79 -27.13
C VAL A 399 -16.56 -10.64 -26.12
N LEU A 400 -16.69 -10.97 -24.86
CA LEU A 400 -16.91 -10.03 -23.77
C LEU A 400 -15.60 -9.82 -23.00
N SER A 401 -15.09 -8.59 -23.03
CA SER A 401 -13.88 -8.20 -22.30
C SER A 401 -14.24 -7.83 -20.87
N THR A 402 -14.17 -8.80 -19.97
CA THR A 402 -14.51 -8.66 -18.56
C THR A 402 -13.30 -8.23 -17.72
N PRO A 403 -13.51 -7.49 -16.60
CA PRO A 403 -12.43 -7.02 -15.75
C PRO A 403 -11.85 -8.13 -14.88
N LEU A 404 -10.64 -7.83 -14.37
CA LEU A 404 -10.10 -8.47 -13.19
C LEU A 404 -10.82 -7.91 -11.96
N ILE A 405 -11.18 -8.79 -11.05
CA ILE A 405 -11.82 -8.46 -9.77
C ILE A 405 -10.99 -9.02 -8.61
N ALA A 406 -11.13 -8.42 -7.45
CA ALA A 406 -10.48 -8.92 -6.23
C ALA A 406 -10.92 -10.36 -5.92
N ASN A 407 -10.02 -11.15 -5.36
CA ASN A 407 -10.35 -12.51 -4.92
C ASN A 407 -11.34 -12.47 -3.75
N ASN A 408 -12.24 -13.46 -3.69
CA ASN A 408 -13.24 -13.53 -2.62
C ASN A 408 -12.62 -13.75 -1.23
N ASP A 409 -11.46 -14.39 -1.16
CA ASP A 409 -10.71 -14.70 0.05
C ASP A 409 -9.81 -13.53 0.54
N ASN A 410 -9.76 -12.41 -0.19
CA ASN A 410 -8.97 -11.25 0.22
C ASN A 410 -9.38 -10.71 1.59
N LYS A 411 -10.68 -10.76 1.95
CA LYS A 411 -11.16 -10.27 3.25
C LYS A 411 -10.61 -11.10 4.41
N GLU A 412 -10.61 -12.41 4.28
CA GLU A 412 -10.06 -13.32 5.27
C GLU A 412 -8.55 -13.11 5.42
N LEU A 413 -7.82 -13.08 4.30
CA LEU A 413 -6.39 -12.87 4.31
C LEU A 413 -6.01 -11.48 4.85
N ALA A 414 -6.78 -10.44 4.53
CA ALA A 414 -6.56 -9.09 5.06
C ALA A 414 -6.71 -9.03 6.59
N GLN A 415 -7.66 -9.77 7.15
CA GLN A 415 -7.83 -9.88 8.61
C GLN A 415 -6.65 -10.60 9.27
N LEU A 416 -6.19 -11.72 8.68
CA LEU A 416 -5.02 -12.46 9.18
C LEU A 416 -3.75 -11.58 9.17
N LEU A 417 -3.54 -10.84 8.09
CA LEU A 417 -2.39 -9.95 7.91
C LEU A 417 -2.54 -8.60 8.64
N LYS A 418 -3.75 -8.27 9.11
CA LYS A 418 -4.09 -6.95 9.71
C LYS A 418 -3.76 -5.79 8.76
N VAL A 419 -4.15 -5.94 7.48
CA VAL A 419 -3.92 -4.94 6.42
C VAL A 419 -5.24 -4.46 5.83
N PRO A 420 -5.32 -3.22 5.32
CA PRO A 420 -6.54 -2.66 4.76
C PRO A 420 -6.83 -3.17 3.35
N LEU A 421 -8.12 -3.17 2.99
CA LEU A 421 -8.62 -3.29 1.63
C LEU A 421 -9.22 -1.96 1.16
N GLU A 422 -9.17 -1.69 -0.16
CA GLU A 422 -9.91 -0.58 -0.76
C GLU A 422 -11.39 -0.98 -1.05
N SER A 423 -12.20 -0.06 -1.54
CA SER A 423 -13.66 -0.24 -1.69
C SER A 423 -14.07 -1.40 -2.60
N ASN A 424 -13.24 -1.82 -3.55
CA ASN A 424 -13.48 -2.97 -4.44
C ASN A 424 -12.82 -4.26 -3.95
N ASN A 425 -12.35 -4.30 -2.70
CA ASN A 425 -11.70 -5.41 -2.01
C ASN A 425 -10.32 -5.83 -2.59
N PHE A 426 -9.65 -4.98 -3.36
CA PHE A 426 -8.22 -5.13 -3.59
C PHE A 426 -7.45 -4.67 -2.35
N PHE A 427 -6.24 -5.16 -2.17
CA PHE A 427 -5.40 -4.75 -1.06
C PHE A 427 -4.91 -3.31 -1.25
N LEU A 428 -4.96 -2.52 -0.17
CA LEU A 428 -4.56 -1.11 -0.19
C LEU A 428 -3.14 -0.93 0.32
N GLU A 429 -2.30 -0.33 -0.51
CA GLU A 429 -0.93 0.04 -0.15
C GLU A 429 -0.86 1.21 0.86
N ALA A 430 0.28 1.33 1.54
CA ALA A 430 0.51 2.39 2.51
C ALA A 430 0.44 3.80 1.91
N HIS A 431 0.97 3.97 0.69
CA HIS A 431 0.90 5.24 -0.05
C HIS A 431 1.22 5.03 -1.53
N VAL A 432 0.30 5.47 -2.42
CA VAL A 432 0.38 5.23 -3.87
C VAL A 432 1.67 5.69 -4.54
N LYS A 433 2.30 6.77 -4.08
CA LYS A 433 3.53 7.34 -4.66
C LYS A 433 4.80 7.00 -3.87
N LEU A 434 4.72 7.06 -2.55
CA LEU A 434 5.91 7.00 -1.69
C LEU A 434 6.20 5.60 -1.15
N ARG A 435 5.17 4.77 -0.97
CA ARG A 435 5.27 3.40 -0.48
C ARG A 435 4.31 2.47 -1.26
N PRO A 436 4.51 2.35 -2.59
CA PRO A 436 3.55 1.67 -3.48
C PRO A 436 3.55 0.14 -3.34
N SER A 437 4.59 -0.44 -2.75
CA SER A 437 4.74 -1.88 -2.55
C SER A 437 4.70 -2.29 -1.08
N ASP A 438 4.41 -1.36 -0.16
CA ASP A 438 4.34 -1.59 1.27
C ASP A 438 2.89 -1.53 1.76
N PHE A 439 2.56 -2.31 2.76
CA PHE A 439 1.39 -2.03 3.58
C PHE A 439 1.70 -1.02 4.70
N ALA A 440 0.66 -0.48 5.31
CA ALA A 440 0.80 0.32 6.54
C ALA A 440 1.31 -0.52 7.72
N THR A 441 1.09 -1.83 7.67
CA THR A 441 1.65 -2.81 8.62
C THR A 441 3.08 -3.13 8.22
N ASP A 442 4.03 -2.88 9.12
CA ASP A 442 5.44 -3.06 8.86
C ASP A 442 5.79 -4.53 8.56
N GLY A 443 6.76 -4.75 7.65
CA GLY A 443 7.22 -6.09 7.28
C GLY A 443 6.33 -6.85 6.32
N ILE A 444 5.21 -6.26 5.87
CA ILE A 444 4.30 -6.85 4.89
C ILE A 444 4.31 -6.01 3.62
N PHE A 445 4.48 -6.67 2.48
CA PHE A 445 4.64 -6.05 1.17
C PHE A 445 3.64 -6.62 0.17
N ILE A 446 3.39 -5.87 -0.91
CA ILE A 446 2.39 -6.23 -1.91
C ILE A 446 2.92 -6.07 -3.33
N GLY A 447 2.50 -6.97 -4.23
CA GLY A 447 2.79 -6.88 -5.65
C GLY A 447 1.76 -7.58 -6.53
N GLY A 448 1.76 -7.19 -7.81
CA GLY A 448 0.87 -7.75 -8.82
C GLY A 448 -0.61 -7.39 -8.65
N SER A 449 -1.48 -8.17 -9.30
CA SER A 449 -2.91 -7.88 -9.33
C SER A 449 -3.66 -8.06 -8.00
N ALA A 450 -2.97 -8.41 -6.92
CA ALA A 450 -3.52 -8.38 -5.56
C ALA A 450 -3.85 -6.95 -5.12
N LYS A 451 -3.03 -5.99 -5.56
CA LYS A 451 -3.16 -4.56 -5.28
C LYS A 451 -4.15 -3.89 -6.24
N TRP A 452 -4.04 -4.16 -7.52
CA TRP A 452 -4.77 -3.51 -8.60
C TRP A 452 -4.63 -4.32 -9.90
N PRO A 453 -5.62 -4.31 -10.80
CA PRO A 453 -5.47 -4.96 -12.10
C PRO A 453 -4.25 -4.47 -12.87
N VAL A 454 -3.32 -5.37 -13.16
CA VAL A 454 -2.09 -5.10 -13.90
C VAL A 454 -1.80 -6.20 -14.92
N ASP A 455 -1.03 -5.88 -15.96
CA ASP A 455 -0.51 -6.85 -16.91
C ASP A 455 0.65 -7.68 -16.35
N ILE A 456 1.17 -8.60 -17.14
CA ILE A 456 2.22 -9.53 -16.71
C ILE A 456 3.54 -8.81 -16.47
N THR A 457 3.89 -7.87 -17.34
CA THR A 457 5.13 -7.08 -17.23
C THR A 457 5.13 -6.26 -15.93
N GLU A 458 4.03 -5.57 -15.67
CA GLU A 458 3.87 -4.81 -14.44
C GLU A 458 3.80 -5.72 -13.21
N ALA A 459 3.12 -6.87 -13.30
CA ALA A 459 3.05 -7.84 -12.21
C ALA A 459 4.45 -8.37 -11.82
N ILE A 460 5.32 -8.65 -12.79
CA ILE A 460 6.71 -9.06 -12.56
C ILE A 460 7.49 -7.91 -11.89
N THR A 461 7.37 -6.70 -12.43
CA THR A 461 8.05 -5.51 -11.90
C THR A 461 7.65 -5.24 -10.45
N GLN A 462 6.36 -5.31 -10.14
CA GLN A 462 5.85 -5.15 -8.78
C GLN A 462 6.29 -6.30 -7.87
N GLY A 463 6.41 -7.52 -8.39
CA GLY A 463 7.00 -8.65 -7.67
C GLY A 463 8.43 -8.38 -7.23
N TYR A 464 9.27 -7.88 -8.14
CA TYR A 464 10.65 -7.47 -7.81
C TYR A 464 10.69 -6.29 -6.84
N ALA A 465 9.79 -5.31 -6.99
CA ALA A 465 9.70 -4.18 -6.07
C ALA A 465 9.35 -4.64 -4.64
N ALA A 466 8.36 -5.52 -4.50
CA ALA A 466 7.99 -6.10 -3.20
C ALA A 466 9.15 -6.90 -2.58
N ALA A 467 9.87 -7.70 -3.37
CA ALA A 467 11.06 -8.42 -2.93
C ALA A 467 12.18 -7.47 -2.47
N SER A 468 12.44 -6.40 -3.22
CA SER A 468 13.43 -5.38 -2.86
C SER A 468 13.06 -4.71 -1.54
N ARG A 469 11.77 -4.40 -1.31
CA ARG A 469 11.32 -3.83 -0.04
C ARG A 469 11.46 -4.83 1.12
N ALA A 470 11.12 -6.10 0.90
CA ALA A 470 11.30 -7.16 1.91
C ALA A 470 12.79 -7.33 2.27
N SER A 471 13.68 -7.31 1.27
CA SER A 471 15.12 -7.46 1.49
C SER A 471 15.72 -6.33 2.34
N THR A 472 15.15 -5.12 2.34
CA THR A 472 15.63 -4.03 3.22
C THR A 472 15.48 -4.37 4.70
N ILE A 473 14.51 -5.21 5.06
CA ILE A 473 14.35 -5.71 6.44
C ILE A 473 15.26 -6.91 6.66
N LEU A 474 15.20 -7.90 5.76
CA LEU A 474 15.86 -9.19 5.94
C LEU A 474 17.39 -9.13 5.92
N SER A 475 17.98 -8.06 5.36
CA SER A 475 19.44 -7.87 5.31
C SER A 475 20.06 -7.33 6.60
N HIS A 476 19.25 -6.98 7.60
CA HIS A 476 19.72 -6.53 8.90
C HIS A 476 19.61 -7.64 9.95
N GLU A 477 20.57 -7.73 10.86
CA GLU A 477 20.47 -8.62 12.03
C GLU A 477 19.40 -8.13 13.02
N THR A 478 19.29 -6.81 13.13
CA THR A 478 18.29 -6.13 13.96
C THR A 478 17.71 -4.93 13.23
N ILE A 479 16.47 -4.63 13.48
CA ILE A 479 15.84 -3.38 13.03
C ILE A 479 15.37 -2.56 14.21
N LYS A 480 15.39 -1.25 14.02
CA LYS A 480 14.77 -0.28 14.92
C LYS A 480 13.27 -0.24 14.65
N VAL A 481 12.45 -0.48 15.67
CA VAL A 481 11.01 -0.29 15.56
C VAL A 481 10.70 1.19 15.76
N GLU A 482 10.25 1.82 14.67
CA GLU A 482 9.80 3.21 14.68
C GLU A 482 8.28 3.30 14.93
N GLY A 483 7.84 4.43 15.40
CA GLY A 483 6.43 4.81 15.39
C GLY A 483 5.67 4.61 16.70
N ALA A 484 5.84 3.52 17.42
CA ALA A 484 5.14 3.33 18.70
C ALA A 484 5.96 3.73 19.94
N THR A 485 7.29 3.84 19.82
CA THR A 485 8.18 4.05 20.97
C THR A 485 7.81 5.30 21.79
N SER A 486 7.44 6.40 21.11
CA SER A 486 7.02 7.64 21.79
C SER A 486 5.63 7.59 22.44
N SER A 487 4.86 6.55 22.15
CA SER A 487 3.51 6.33 22.72
C SER A 487 3.34 4.92 23.26
N LEU A 488 4.45 4.25 23.62
CA LEU A 488 4.37 2.96 24.32
C LEU A 488 3.75 3.13 25.68
N PRO A 489 2.89 2.19 26.09
CA PRO A 489 2.38 2.16 27.44
C PRO A 489 3.49 1.74 28.42
N GLU A 490 3.59 2.46 29.52
CA GLU A 490 4.40 2.10 30.67
C GLU A 490 3.49 1.47 31.74
N TYR A 491 3.87 0.29 32.24
CA TYR A 491 3.07 -0.48 33.18
C TYR A 491 3.63 -0.40 34.58
N ASN A 492 2.79 0.02 35.52
CA ASN A 492 3.10 0.03 36.96
C ASN A 492 2.34 -1.08 37.67
N LYS A 493 3.07 -2.15 38.04
CA LYS A 493 2.53 -3.33 38.72
C LYS A 493 1.85 -2.97 40.05
N ASN A 494 2.38 -1.99 40.81
CA ASN A 494 1.87 -1.64 42.15
C ASN A 494 0.48 -0.99 42.10
N LEU A 495 0.08 -0.44 40.95
CA LEU A 495 -1.23 0.17 40.73
C LEU A 495 -2.22 -0.78 40.06
N CYS A 496 -1.76 -1.91 39.54
CA CYS A 496 -2.57 -2.84 38.80
C CYS A 496 -3.50 -3.66 39.71
N SER A 497 -4.80 -3.66 39.39
CA SER A 497 -5.81 -4.49 40.08
C SER A 497 -6.00 -5.89 39.47
N GLY A 498 -5.31 -6.24 38.40
CA GLY A 498 -5.47 -7.53 37.73
C GLY A 498 -6.77 -7.69 36.90
N CYS A 499 -7.47 -6.62 36.60
CA CYS A 499 -8.81 -6.68 35.94
C CYS A 499 -8.79 -7.12 34.45
N GLU A 500 -7.63 -7.20 33.82
CA GLU A 500 -7.41 -7.66 32.43
C GLU A 500 -8.14 -6.85 31.33
N VAL A 501 -8.72 -5.70 31.64
CA VAL A 501 -9.42 -4.87 30.67
C VAL A 501 -8.47 -4.43 29.56
N CYS A 502 -7.22 -4.06 29.87
CA CYS A 502 -6.20 -3.65 28.89
C CYS A 502 -5.90 -4.72 27.84
N ILE A 503 -5.95 -6.01 28.22
CA ILE A 503 -5.77 -7.14 27.30
C ILE A 503 -6.95 -7.22 26.35
N LYS A 504 -8.19 -7.15 26.87
CA LYS A 504 -9.43 -7.31 26.10
C LYS A 504 -9.66 -6.16 25.10
N VAL A 505 -9.25 -4.94 25.45
CA VAL A 505 -9.46 -3.76 24.59
C VAL A 505 -8.33 -3.52 23.60
N CYS A 506 -7.22 -4.24 23.68
CA CYS A 506 -6.09 -4.05 22.77
C CYS A 506 -6.40 -4.59 21.36
N PRO A 507 -6.59 -3.74 20.34
CA PRO A 507 -6.93 -4.20 18.99
C PRO A 507 -5.75 -4.88 18.30
N TYR A 508 -4.54 -4.76 18.85
CA TYR A 508 -3.31 -5.32 18.29
C TYR A 508 -2.82 -6.55 19.05
N HIS A 509 -3.53 -6.99 20.09
CA HIS A 509 -3.13 -8.09 20.97
C HIS A 509 -1.70 -7.93 21.51
N ALA A 510 -1.28 -6.67 21.72
CA ALA A 510 0.06 -6.31 22.20
C ALA A 510 0.20 -6.44 23.72
N ILE A 511 -0.82 -6.87 24.42
CA ILE A 511 -0.81 -7.01 25.89
C ILE A 511 -1.25 -8.42 26.22
N LYS A 512 -0.44 -9.12 27.01
CA LYS A 512 -0.73 -10.46 27.50
C LYS A 512 -0.51 -10.56 29.00
N LYS A 513 -0.99 -11.63 29.60
CA LYS A 513 -0.74 -12.00 30.97
C LYS A 513 0.41 -13.00 31.02
N THR A 514 1.37 -12.79 31.90
CA THR A 514 2.48 -13.73 32.12
C THR A 514 2.03 -14.90 33.01
N GLU A 515 2.84 -15.93 33.10
CA GLU A 515 2.63 -17.05 34.03
C GLU A 515 2.61 -16.62 35.51
N THR A 516 3.19 -15.48 35.82
CA THR A 516 3.22 -14.85 37.16
C THR A 516 2.05 -13.91 37.42
N ASP A 517 1.01 -13.94 36.59
CA ASP A 517 -0.19 -13.09 36.69
C ASP A 517 0.08 -11.59 36.47
N GLU A 518 1.23 -11.22 35.89
CA GLU A 518 1.57 -9.85 35.55
C GLU A 518 1.19 -9.49 34.11
N ILE A 519 1.04 -8.20 33.86
CA ILE A 519 0.82 -7.70 32.50
C ILE A 519 2.17 -7.50 31.81
N GLU A 520 2.31 -8.12 30.63
CA GLU A 520 3.43 -7.89 29.73
C GLU A 520 2.95 -7.15 28.49
N ILE A 521 3.66 -6.10 28.11
CA ILE A 521 3.41 -5.34 26.88
C ILE A 521 4.43 -5.76 25.85
N ILE A 522 3.94 -6.36 24.74
CA ILE A 522 4.77 -6.72 23.59
C ILE A 522 4.99 -5.44 22.77
N GLU A 523 6.09 -4.76 23.04
CA GLU A 523 6.39 -3.45 22.45
C GLU A 523 6.38 -3.47 20.92
N ALA A 524 6.84 -4.54 20.31
CA ALA A 524 6.88 -4.72 18.85
C ALA A 524 5.49 -4.83 18.19
N LEU A 525 4.47 -5.29 18.92
CA LEU A 525 3.08 -5.32 18.46
C LEU A 525 2.34 -4.03 18.76
N CYS A 526 2.80 -3.27 19.74
CA CYS A 526 2.13 -2.05 20.19
C CYS A 526 2.17 -0.99 19.08
N LYS A 527 1.02 -0.40 18.75
CA LYS A 527 0.90 0.72 17.81
C LYS A 527 0.69 2.08 18.51
N GLY A 528 0.86 2.12 19.84
CA GLY A 528 0.78 3.35 20.60
C GLY A 528 -0.61 4.03 20.58
N CYS A 529 -1.69 3.29 20.35
CA CYS A 529 -3.04 3.85 20.17
C CYS A 529 -3.66 4.43 21.47
N GLY A 530 -3.09 4.11 22.64
CA GLY A 530 -3.48 4.66 23.95
C GLY A 530 -4.75 4.08 24.58
N VAL A 531 -5.48 3.18 23.90
CA VAL A 531 -6.75 2.61 24.41
C VAL A 531 -6.58 1.96 25.79
N CYS A 532 -5.48 1.23 26.00
CA CYS A 532 -5.19 0.56 27.27
C CYS A 532 -4.98 1.56 28.44
N GLY A 533 -4.31 2.69 28.19
CA GLY A 533 -4.15 3.75 29.20
C GLY A 533 -5.47 4.45 29.50
N ALA A 534 -6.24 4.79 28.45
CA ALA A 534 -7.53 5.46 28.60
C ALA A 534 -8.58 4.61 29.34
N THR A 535 -8.48 3.28 29.27
CA THR A 535 -9.42 2.36 29.95
C THR A 535 -8.95 1.89 31.33
N CYS A 536 -7.70 2.17 31.70
CA CYS A 536 -7.16 1.74 32.99
C CYS A 536 -7.65 2.63 34.13
N THR A 537 -8.68 2.20 34.85
CA THR A 537 -9.27 2.94 35.97
C THR A 537 -8.31 3.20 37.12
N ASN A 538 -7.29 2.34 37.30
CA ASN A 538 -6.29 2.48 38.36
C ASN A 538 -5.05 3.24 37.89
N GLN A 539 -5.04 3.78 36.67
CA GLN A 539 -3.89 4.46 36.07
C GLN A 539 -2.57 3.64 36.15
N ALA A 540 -2.70 2.31 36.12
CA ALA A 540 -1.55 1.41 36.13
C ALA A 540 -0.85 1.36 34.75
N ILE A 541 -1.48 1.92 33.71
CA ILE A 541 -0.91 2.05 32.36
C ILE A 541 -0.93 3.53 31.98
N VAL A 542 0.25 4.10 31.78
CA VAL A 542 0.47 5.48 31.31
C VAL A 542 1.12 5.44 29.95
N ILE A 543 0.72 6.32 29.05
CA ILE A 543 1.28 6.37 27.69
C ILE A 543 2.44 7.37 27.67
N LYS A 544 3.64 6.89 27.32
CA LYS A 544 4.83 7.73 27.17
C LYS A 544 4.55 8.89 26.22
N HIS A 545 5.08 10.09 26.49
CA HIS A 545 4.86 11.33 25.74
C HIS A 545 3.39 11.82 25.65
N PHE A 546 2.46 11.13 26.34
CA PHE A 546 1.06 11.53 26.51
C PHE A 546 0.64 11.45 27.98
N THR A 547 1.56 11.75 28.89
CA THR A 547 1.28 11.86 30.30
C THR A 547 0.44 13.12 30.59
N ASP A 548 -0.28 13.12 31.71
CA ASP A 548 -1.07 14.29 32.13
C ASP A 548 -0.29 15.62 32.12
N PRO A 549 0.96 15.71 32.63
CA PRO A 549 1.73 16.94 32.56
C PRO A 549 2.05 17.40 31.12
N GLN A 550 2.21 16.46 30.17
CA GLN A 550 2.47 16.76 28.75
C GLN A 550 1.21 17.27 28.07
N ILE A 551 0.07 16.58 28.26
CA ILE A 551 -1.23 16.97 27.68
C ILE A 551 -1.69 18.31 28.28
N LEU A 552 -1.62 18.47 29.58
CA LEU A 552 -2.00 19.71 30.27
C LEU A 552 -1.15 20.90 29.79
N SER A 553 0.14 20.69 29.50
CA SER A 553 1.00 21.77 28.99
C SER A 553 0.49 22.32 27.66
N GLU A 554 -0.06 21.47 26.77
CA GLU A 554 -0.68 21.89 25.50
C GLU A 554 -1.99 22.67 25.77
N ILE A 555 -2.84 22.15 26.66
CA ILE A 555 -4.15 22.74 26.98
C ILE A 555 -3.99 24.12 27.62
N PHE A 556 -3.07 24.25 28.56
CA PHE A 556 -2.90 25.50 29.31
C PHE A 556 -2.38 26.66 28.46
N VAL A 557 -1.58 26.38 27.42
CA VAL A 557 -1.07 27.45 26.54
C VAL A 557 -2.03 27.76 25.40
N PHE A 558 -3.10 26.98 25.21
CA PHE A 558 -4.10 27.25 24.19
C PHE A 558 -4.78 28.61 24.41
N GLY A 559 -4.96 29.38 23.32
CA GLY A 559 -5.56 30.72 23.41
C GLY A 559 -4.66 31.80 24.03
N GLY A 560 -3.30 31.57 24.04
CA GLY A 560 -2.33 32.59 24.46
C GLY A 560 -2.13 32.76 25.98
N LYS A 561 -2.57 31.80 26.77
CA LYS A 561 -2.26 31.80 28.22
C LYS A 561 -0.79 31.45 28.42
N GLU A 562 -0.05 32.28 29.16
CA GLU A 562 1.31 31.98 29.63
C GLU A 562 1.24 31.12 30.90
N ILE A 563 2.10 30.09 30.99
CA ILE A 563 2.31 29.28 32.20
C ILE A 563 3.69 29.65 32.80
#